data_e5f75f8aaa60c08faac293b7dda1688f
#
_entry.id   e5f75f8aaa60c08faac293b7dda1688f
#
_cell.length_a   1.000
_cell.length_b   1.000
_cell.length_c   1.000
_cell.angle_alpha   90.00
_cell.angle_beta   90.00
_cell.angle_gamma   90.00
#
_symmetry.space_group_name_H-M   'P 1'
#
loop_
_entity.id
_entity.type
_entity.pdbx_description
1 polymer ?
#
loop_
_entity_poly.entity_id
_entity_poly.type
_entity_poly.pdbx_seq_one_letter_code
_entity_poly.pdbx_strand_id
1 'polypeptide(L)'
;MPPPQARVHPRFLAPDLDPGAAEARLPPDESRHLTRVLRLGPGAVVALFDGHGRECLARVTDARADRVVLAIIERTAPAAPPQVPLTLVQAVLKGAAMDDVVRDATMMGVAGIQPVMTEHVAVKTVLATRAGNVDRWRRIAVASAKQSRRATIPVIAAPVEIARALGVDEGGLRLIFVEPSAGRDTRTLRSLLDHPAPAAVTLLLGPEGGWAAGEIDLAVQRGAVPVSLGSLTLRADAMPVAAIAAVRMLWE
;
A
#
# COMPACT_ATOMS: atom_id res chain seq x y z
N MET A 1 -8.82 34.12 15.54
CA MET A 1 -9.58 33.48 14.46
C MET A 1 -8.95 32.12 14.25
N PRO A 2 -9.68 31.01 14.23
CA PRO A 2 -9.10 29.74 13.80
C PRO A 2 -8.69 29.87 12.32
N PRO A 3 -7.59 29.21 11.89
CA PRO A 3 -7.18 29.24 10.49
C PRO A 3 -8.33 28.70 9.62
N PRO A 4 -8.51 29.23 8.39
CA PRO A 4 -9.54 28.73 7.50
C PRO A 4 -9.32 27.24 7.29
N GLN A 5 -10.34 26.42 7.60
CA GLN A 5 -10.30 24.98 7.33
C GLN A 5 -10.02 24.80 5.84
N ALA A 6 -8.89 24.20 5.52
CA ALA A 6 -8.54 23.89 4.15
C ALA A 6 -9.70 23.10 3.52
N ARG A 7 -10.32 23.63 2.48
CA ARG A 7 -11.42 22.95 1.77
C ARG A 7 -10.93 21.61 1.27
N VAL A 8 -11.55 20.56 1.76
CA VAL A 8 -11.25 19.19 1.31
C VAL A 8 -11.88 19.01 -0.07
N HIS A 9 -11.05 18.94 -1.10
CA HIS A 9 -11.51 18.68 -2.45
C HIS A 9 -11.59 17.16 -2.71
N PRO A 10 -12.63 16.69 -3.44
CA PRO A 10 -12.67 15.31 -3.94
C PRO A 10 -11.43 15.00 -4.79
N ARG A 11 -10.90 13.77 -4.67
CA ARG A 11 -9.65 13.36 -5.32
C ARG A 11 -9.89 12.35 -6.42
N PHE A 12 -9.22 12.53 -7.55
CA PHE A 12 -9.33 11.67 -8.73
C PHE A 12 -7.95 11.26 -9.23
N LEU A 13 -7.83 10.01 -9.64
CA LEU A 13 -6.63 9.49 -10.27
C LEU A 13 -6.61 9.91 -11.75
N ALA A 14 -5.55 10.56 -12.15
CA ALA A 14 -5.26 10.94 -13.52
C ALA A 14 -3.83 10.45 -13.87
N PRO A 15 -3.64 9.21 -14.32
CA PRO A 15 -2.33 8.60 -14.53
C PRO A 15 -1.44 9.42 -15.49
N ASP A 16 -2.06 10.07 -16.48
CA ASP A 16 -1.37 10.88 -17.49
C ASP A 16 -1.27 12.36 -17.08
N LEU A 17 -1.37 12.66 -15.78
CA LEU A 17 -1.32 14.03 -15.29
C LEU A 17 0.04 14.67 -15.57
N ASP A 18 0.02 15.72 -16.38
CA ASP A 18 1.12 16.67 -16.50
C ASP A 18 0.73 17.98 -15.80
N PRO A 19 1.25 18.28 -14.61
CA PRO A 19 0.94 19.54 -13.92
C PRO A 19 1.42 20.78 -14.67
N GLY A 20 2.29 20.63 -15.67
CA GLY A 20 2.75 21.71 -16.56
C GLY A 20 1.78 22.04 -17.68
N ALA A 21 0.84 21.14 -17.98
CA ALA A 21 -0.18 21.37 -18.98
C ALA A 21 -1.26 22.34 -18.47
N ALA A 22 -1.99 22.97 -19.41
CA ALA A 22 -3.14 23.82 -19.06
C ALA A 22 -4.38 22.98 -18.69
N GLU A 23 -4.49 21.79 -19.23
CA GLU A 23 -5.65 20.90 -19.08
C GLU A 23 -5.25 19.47 -18.71
N ALA A 24 -6.15 18.79 -18.03
CA ALA A 24 -6.08 17.36 -17.74
C ALA A 24 -7.39 16.65 -18.14
N ARG A 25 -7.30 15.34 -18.35
CA ARG A 25 -8.47 14.49 -18.63
C ARG A 25 -8.54 13.34 -17.64
N LEU A 26 -9.75 13.03 -17.19
CA LEU A 26 -9.96 11.86 -16.35
C LEU A 26 -10.18 10.60 -17.20
N PRO A 27 -9.68 9.44 -16.73
CA PRO A 27 -10.07 8.14 -17.26
C PRO A 27 -11.60 7.94 -17.21
N PRO A 28 -12.17 7.05 -18.05
CA PRO A 28 -13.63 6.88 -18.14
C PRO A 28 -14.32 6.46 -16.83
N ASP A 29 -13.65 5.65 -16.00
CA ASP A 29 -14.15 5.22 -14.69
C ASP A 29 -14.16 6.38 -13.69
N GLU A 30 -13.11 7.20 -13.65
CA GLU A 30 -13.03 8.40 -12.84
C GLU A 30 -14.03 9.47 -13.30
N SER A 31 -14.21 9.61 -14.61
CA SER A 31 -15.22 10.49 -15.19
C SER A 31 -16.63 10.08 -14.77
N ARG A 32 -16.94 8.78 -14.80
CA ARG A 32 -18.22 8.25 -14.30
C ARG A 32 -18.38 8.47 -12.79
N HIS A 33 -17.32 8.28 -12.03
CA HIS A 33 -17.35 8.53 -10.59
C HIS A 33 -17.66 10.01 -10.29
N LEU A 34 -16.99 10.94 -10.96
CA LEU A 34 -17.20 12.38 -10.81
C LEU A 34 -18.65 12.78 -11.14
N THR A 35 -19.16 12.34 -12.32
CA THR A 35 -20.44 12.81 -12.86
C THR A 35 -21.65 12.10 -12.26
N ARG A 36 -21.60 10.76 -12.08
CA ARG A 36 -22.75 9.95 -11.66
C ARG A 36 -22.80 9.73 -10.15
N VAL A 37 -21.64 9.53 -9.49
CA VAL A 37 -21.61 9.24 -8.06
C VAL A 37 -21.56 10.55 -7.26
N LEU A 38 -20.58 11.41 -7.53
CA LEU A 38 -20.43 12.69 -6.83
C LEU A 38 -21.28 13.81 -7.43
N ARG A 39 -21.82 13.61 -8.63
CA ARG A 39 -22.70 14.57 -9.33
C ARG A 39 -22.08 15.96 -9.46
N LEU A 40 -20.77 15.99 -9.70
CA LEU A 40 -20.04 17.22 -9.95
C LEU A 40 -20.11 17.59 -11.43
N GLY A 41 -20.14 18.89 -11.69
CA GLY A 41 -20.22 19.47 -13.04
C GLY A 41 -19.24 20.61 -13.26
N PRO A 42 -19.35 21.32 -14.40
CA PRO A 42 -18.51 22.46 -14.71
C PRO A 42 -18.47 23.48 -13.57
N GLY A 43 -17.27 24.00 -13.29
CA GLY A 43 -17.00 24.93 -12.20
C GLY A 43 -16.54 24.25 -10.89
N ALA A 44 -16.81 22.95 -10.68
CA ALA A 44 -16.34 22.22 -9.50
C ALA A 44 -14.80 22.18 -9.45
N VAL A 45 -14.24 22.35 -8.25
CA VAL A 45 -12.80 22.22 -8.00
C VAL A 45 -12.50 20.88 -7.35
N VAL A 46 -11.54 20.15 -7.88
CA VAL A 46 -11.13 18.83 -7.45
C VAL A 46 -9.60 18.73 -7.36
N ALA A 47 -9.09 17.78 -6.61
CA ALA A 47 -7.67 17.44 -6.63
C ALA A 47 -7.42 16.29 -7.62
N LEU A 48 -6.39 16.42 -8.43
CA LEU A 48 -5.91 15.37 -9.33
C LEU A 48 -4.56 14.88 -8.84
N PHE A 49 -4.31 13.58 -8.94
CA PHE A 49 -3.00 12.98 -8.67
C PHE A 49 -2.70 11.85 -9.67
N ASP A 50 -1.42 11.63 -9.97
CA ASP A 50 -0.98 10.66 -10.98
C ASP A 50 -0.71 9.25 -10.45
N GLY A 51 -0.69 9.07 -9.12
CA GLY A 51 -0.29 7.81 -8.48
C GLY A 51 1.23 7.66 -8.29
N HIS A 52 2.01 8.62 -8.77
CA HIS A 52 3.49 8.63 -8.73
C HIS A 52 4.07 9.79 -7.90
N GLY A 53 3.21 10.60 -7.26
CA GLY A 53 3.63 11.67 -6.37
C GLY A 53 3.41 13.08 -6.93
N ARG A 54 2.75 13.25 -8.06
CA ARG A 54 2.34 14.56 -8.56
C ARG A 54 0.88 14.82 -8.20
N GLU A 55 0.59 16.07 -7.86
CA GLU A 55 -0.75 16.50 -7.49
C GLU A 55 -1.01 17.94 -7.94
N CYS A 56 -2.26 18.24 -8.29
CA CYS A 56 -2.70 19.59 -8.59
C CYS A 56 -4.17 19.79 -8.23
N LEU A 57 -4.60 21.04 -8.07
CA LEU A 57 -5.99 21.44 -8.10
C LEU A 57 -6.41 21.75 -9.52
N ALA A 58 -7.60 21.30 -9.90
CA ALA A 58 -8.15 21.53 -11.23
C ALA A 58 -9.64 21.84 -11.15
N ARG A 59 -10.12 22.63 -12.11
CA ARG A 59 -11.53 23.02 -12.27
C ARG A 59 -12.14 22.25 -13.43
N VAL A 60 -13.28 21.63 -13.21
CA VAL A 60 -14.05 20.97 -14.25
C VAL A 60 -14.52 21.99 -15.28
N THR A 61 -14.17 21.80 -16.55
CA THR A 61 -14.58 22.64 -17.70
C THR A 61 -15.63 21.94 -18.56
N ASP A 62 -15.52 20.62 -18.78
CA ASP A 62 -16.51 19.80 -19.48
C ASP A 62 -16.73 18.52 -18.66
N ALA A 63 -18.01 18.13 -18.45
CA ALA A 63 -18.38 16.98 -17.63
C ALA A 63 -19.34 16.07 -18.40
N ARG A 64 -18.79 15.13 -19.16
CA ARG A 64 -19.55 14.02 -19.78
C ARG A 64 -19.34 12.74 -19.00
N ALA A 65 -20.29 11.81 -19.12
CA ALA A 65 -20.28 10.59 -18.32
C ALA A 65 -19.01 9.72 -18.46
N ASP A 66 -18.36 9.78 -19.60
CA ASP A 66 -17.16 9.00 -19.96
C ASP A 66 -15.92 9.86 -20.21
N ARG A 67 -16.08 11.18 -20.18
CA ARG A 67 -15.02 12.13 -20.46
C ARG A 67 -15.20 13.42 -19.65
N VAL A 68 -14.34 13.62 -18.69
CA VAL A 68 -14.24 14.89 -17.96
C VAL A 68 -12.95 15.59 -18.33
N VAL A 69 -13.07 16.89 -18.70
CA VAL A 69 -11.93 17.77 -18.96
C VAL A 69 -11.85 18.79 -17.84
N LEU A 70 -10.62 19.09 -17.41
CA LEU A 70 -10.36 20.00 -16.31
C LEU A 70 -9.24 20.97 -16.68
N ALA A 71 -9.42 22.24 -16.33
CA ALA A 71 -8.34 23.22 -16.36
C ALA A 71 -7.52 23.12 -15.07
N ILE A 72 -6.20 23.02 -15.19
CA ILE A 72 -5.29 23.02 -14.03
C ILE A 72 -5.23 24.42 -13.45
N ILE A 73 -5.48 24.56 -12.14
CA ILE A 73 -5.49 25.85 -11.44
C ILE A 73 -4.16 26.07 -10.73
N GLU A 74 -3.68 25.04 -10.01
CA GLU A 74 -2.56 25.18 -9.10
C GLU A 74 -1.86 23.83 -8.91
N ARG A 75 -0.53 23.85 -8.90
CA ARG A 75 0.28 22.70 -8.48
C ARG A 75 0.28 22.65 -6.96
N THR A 76 -0.02 21.49 -6.39
CA THR A 76 -0.01 21.32 -4.95
C THR A 76 1.17 20.43 -4.54
N ALA A 77 1.75 20.69 -3.37
CA ALA A 77 2.69 19.78 -2.77
C ALA A 77 1.90 18.61 -2.16
N PRO A 78 2.11 17.36 -2.61
CA PRO A 78 1.49 16.20 -1.99
C PRO A 78 2.03 16.00 -0.58
N ALA A 79 1.33 15.19 0.23
CA ALA A 79 1.87 14.72 1.50
C ALA A 79 3.22 14.03 1.25
N ALA A 80 4.23 14.39 2.05
CA ALA A 80 5.54 13.78 1.93
C ALA A 80 5.45 12.25 2.09
N PRO A 81 6.13 11.47 1.24
CA PRO A 81 6.20 10.03 1.47
C PRO A 81 6.96 9.75 2.75
N PRO A 82 6.74 8.57 3.37
CA PRO A 82 7.54 8.13 4.50
C PRO A 82 9.05 8.15 4.20
N GLN A 83 9.87 8.47 5.20
CA GLN A 83 11.33 8.57 5.03
C GLN A 83 11.94 7.22 4.61
N VAL A 84 11.47 6.13 5.21
CA VAL A 84 11.93 4.78 4.90
C VAL A 84 10.87 4.06 4.07
N PRO A 85 11.14 3.74 2.79
CA PRO A 85 10.22 2.95 1.97
C PRO A 85 9.98 1.57 2.57
N LEU A 86 8.71 1.18 2.73
CA LEU A 86 8.32 -0.13 3.23
C LEU A 86 7.68 -0.96 2.10
N THR A 87 8.21 -2.15 1.86
CA THR A 87 7.58 -3.18 1.02
C THR A 87 7.00 -4.26 1.90
N LEU A 88 5.74 -4.62 1.65
CA LEU A 88 5.03 -5.67 2.37
C LEU A 88 5.05 -6.97 1.54
N VAL A 89 5.77 -7.98 1.99
CA VAL A 89 5.69 -9.36 1.48
C VAL A 89 4.67 -10.09 2.35
N GLN A 90 3.45 -10.22 1.84
CA GLN A 90 2.30 -10.72 2.58
C GLN A 90 1.84 -12.08 2.07
N ALA A 91 1.83 -13.09 2.94
CA ALA A 91 1.16 -14.35 2.65
C ALA A 91 -0.32 -14.08 2.33
N VAL A 92 -0.83 -14.69 1.27
CA VAL A 92 -2.23 -14.48 0.84
C VAL A 92 -3.18 -14.97 1.93
N LEU A 93 -4.08 -14.11 2.38
CA LEU A 93 -5.07 -14.39 3.39
C LEU A 93 -6.42 -14.80 2.79
N LYS A 94 -7.27 -15.46 3.61
CA LYS A 94 -8.59 -15.92 3.19
C LYS A 94 -9.59 -14.77 3.02
N GLY A 95 -10.47 -14.92 2.05
CA GLY A 95 -11.65 -14.06 1.88
C GLY A 95 -11.31 -12.58 1.74
N ALA A 96 -11.99 -11.74 2.51
CA ALA A 96 -11.81 -10.29 2.49
C ALA A 96 -10.58 -9.82 3.28
N ALA A 97 -9.93 -10.67 4.08
CA ALA A 97 -8.79 -10.27 4.91
C ALA A 97 -7.64 -9.67 4.09
N MET A 98 -7.36 -10.22 2.89
CA MET A 98 -6.36 -9.65 2.00
C MET A 98 -6.75 -8.27 1.45
N ASP A 99 -8.04 -8.02 1.24
CA ASP A 99 -8.54 -6.70 0.83
C ASP A 99 -8.30 -5.66 1.94
N ASP A 100 -8.55 -6.05 3.19
CA ASP A 100 -8.31 -5.21 4.38
C ASP A 100 -6.81 -4.89 4.52
N VAL A 101 -5.95 -5.89 4.35
CA VAL A 101 -4.49 -5.69 4.34
C VAL A 101 -4.07 -4.69 3.26
N VAL A 102 -4.55 -4.83 2.03
CA VAL A 102 -4.21 -3.90 0.93
C VAL A 102 -4.70 -2.50 1.24
N ARG A 103 -5.93 -2.36 1.74
CA ARG A 103 -6.50 -1.07 2.15
C ARG A 103 -5.62 -0.39 3.20
N ASP A 104 -5.37 -1.08 4.30
CA ASP A 104 -4.74 -0.51 5.48
C ASP A 104 -3.25 -0.24 5.23
N ALA A 105 -2.54 -1.17 4.61
CA ALA A 105 -1.13 -0.98 4.23
C ALA A 105 -0.97 0.21 3.25
N THR A 106 -1.91 0.37 2.30
CA THR A 106 -1.92 1.54 1.42
C THR A 106 -2.09 2.83 2.21
N MET A 107 -3.09 2.90 3.10
CA MET A 107 -3.33 4.09 3.92
C MET A 107 -2.13 4.42 4.82
N MET A 108 -1.44 3.40 5.30
CA MET A 108 -0.23 3.54 6.10
C MET A 108 1.03 3.83 5.28
N GLY A 109 0.95 3.94 3.98
CA GLY A 109 2.02 4.49 3.15
C GLY A 109 3.05 3.48 2.65
N VAL A 110 2.78 2.17 2.58
CA VAL A 110 3.73 1.22 1.97
C VAL A 110 4.01 1.57 0.50
N ALA A 111 5.23 1.29 0.05
CA ALA A 111 5.65 1.53 -1.33
C ALA A 111 5.21 0.41 -2.27
N GLY A 112 5.14 -0.82 -1.76
CA GLY A 112 4.74 -1.99 -2.54
C GLY A 112 4.14 -3.10 -1.68
N ILE A 113 3.35 -3.96 -2.32
CA ILE A 113 2.80 -5.19 -1.73
C ILE A 113 3.10 -6.33 -2.69
N GLN A 114 3.86 -7.32 -2.21
CA GLN A 114 4.13 -8.57 -2.89
C GLN A 114 3.34 -9.68 -2.19
N PRO A 115 2.20 -10.11 -2.74
CA PRO A 115 1.50 -11.28 -2.23
C PRO A 115 2.34 -12.55 -2.46
N VAL A 116 2.38 -13.44 -1.46
CA VAL A 116 3.13 -14.70 -1.57
C VAL A 116 2.28 -15.91 -1.19
N MET A 117 2.58 -17.02 -1.86
CA MET A 117 2.05 -18.33 -1.53
C MET A 117 3.03 -19.01 -0.58
N THR A 118 2.49 -19.57 0.51
CA THR A 118 3.23 -20.25 1.57
C THR A 118 2.60 -21.61 1.85
N GLU A 119 3.30 -22.48 2.56
CA GLU A 119 2.85 -23.84 2.83
C GLU A 119 1.51 -23.88 3.57
N HIS A 120 1.31 -22.99 4.53
CA HIS A 120 0.10 -22.94 5.37
C HIS A 120 -0.98 -21.99 4.82
N VAL A 121 -0.87 -21.54 3.57
CA VAL A 121 -1.96 -20.80 2.91
C VAL A 121 -3.14 -21.73 2.67
N ALA A 122 -4.24 -21.51 3.37
CA ALA A 122 -5.44 -22.33 3.26
C ALA A 122 -6.29 -22.04 2.02
N VAL A 123 -5.89 -21.10 1.20
CA VAL A 123 -6.57 -20.77 -0.06
C VAL A 123 -6.04 -21.69 -1.14
N LYS A 124 -6.92 -22.47 -1.77
CA LYS A 124 -6.52 -23.25 -2.94
C LYS A 124 -5.84 -22.31 -3.93
N THR A 125 -4.60 -22.60 -4.27
CA THR A 125 -3.67 -21.81 -5.12
C THR A 125 -4.33 -21.17 -6.34
N VAL A 126 -5.26 -21.88 -6.96
CA VAL A 126 -6.03 -21.43 -8.14
C VAL A 126 -6.88 -20.17 -7.89
N LEU A 127 -7.34 -19.93 -6.67
CA LEU A 127 -8.17 -18.76 -6.35
C LEU A 127 -7.31 -17.52 -6.05
N ALA A 128 -6.16 -17.69 -5.43
CA ALA A 128 -5.27 -16.58 -5.06
C ALA A 128 -4.55 -15.96 -6.27
N THR A 129 -4.26 -16.78 -7.28
CA THR A 129 -3.52 -16.37 -8.50
C THR A 129 -4.40 -15.84 -9.63
N ARG A 130 -5.73 -15.79 -9.46
CA ARG A 130 -6.62 -15.23 -10.48
C ARG A 130 -6.27 -13.76 -10.73
N ALA A 131 -6.04 -13.41 -11.99
CA ALA A 131 -5.79 -12.04 -12.42
C ALA A 131 -6.81 -11.03 -11.84
N GLY A 132 -8.08 -11.44 -11.74
CA GLY A 132 -9.15 -10.63 -11.15
C GLY A 132 -8.92 -10.22 -9.67
N ASN A 133 -8.17 -10.99 -8.88
CA ASN A 133 -7.84 -10.60 -7.49
C ASN A 133 -6.81 -9.48 -7.47
N VAL A 134 -5.78 -9.54 -8.31
CA VAL A 134 -4.76 -8.48 -8.41
C VAL A 134 -5.41 -7.17 -8.86
N ASP A 135 -6.29 -7.21 -9.84
CA ASP A 135 -7.01 -6.02 -10.31
C ASP A 135 -7.97 -5.47 -9.24
N ARG A 136 -8.57 -6.35 -8.43
CA ARG A 136 -9.37 -5.94 -7.27
C ARG A 136 -8.50 -5.23 -6.24
N TRP A 137 -7.35 -5.78 -5.87
CA TRP A 137 -6.43 -5.16 -4.92
C TRP A 137 -5.88 -3.83 -5.42
N ARG A 138 -5.55 -3.73 -6.71
CA ARG A 138 -5.17 -2.43 -7.33
C ARG A 138 -6.26 -1.38 -7.19
N ARG A 139 -7.53 -1.74 -7.43
CA ARG A 139 -8.66 -0.83 -7.23
C ARG A 139 -8.82 -0.41 -5.77
N ILE A 140 -8.63 -1.34 -4.82
CA ILE A 140 -8.64 -1.04 -3.39
C ILE A 140 -7.51 -0.07 -3.04
N ALA A 141 -6.29 -0.30 -3.54
CA ALA A 141 -5.16 0.59 -3.32
C ALA A 141 -5.43 2.01 -3.86
N VAL A 142 -6.01 2.14 -5.07
CA VAL A 142 -6.42 3.45 -5.62
C VAL A 142 -7.42 4.15 -4.71
N ALA A 143 -8.47 3.45 -4.29
CA ALA A 143 -9.50 4.01 -3.40
C ALA A 143 -8.90 4.45 -2.05
N SER A 144 -7.99 3.64 -1.50
CA SER A 144 -7.31 3.91 -0.23
C SER A 144 -6.34 5.10 -0.32
N ALA A 145 -5.61 5.23 -1.45
CA ALA A 145 -4.75 6.37 -1.71
C ALA A 145 -5.54 7.69 -1.81
N LYS A 146 -6.72 7.66 -2.44
CA LYS A 146 -7.64 8.81 -2.47
C LYS A 146 -8.06 9.23 -1.07
N GLN A 147 -8.49 8.27 -0.26
CA GLN A 147 -9.00 8.50 1.09
C GLN A 147 -7.90 8.98 2.05
N SER A 148 -6.71 8.39 2.00
CA SER A 148 -5.55 8.76 2.83
C SER A 148 -4.78 9.98 2.31
N ARG A 149 -5.22 10.57 1.19
CA ARG A 149 -4.62 11.74 0.54
C ARG A 149 -3.18 11.52 0.05
N ARG A 150 -2.80 10.28 -0.20
CA ARG A 150 -1.51 9.99 -0.85
C ARG A 150 -1.59 10.36 -2.32
N ALA A 151 -0.52 10.94 -2.84
CA ALA A 151 -0.34 11.11 -4.29
C ALA A 151 0.38 9.91 -4.93
N THR A 152 0.85 8.95 -4.13
CA THR A 152 1.47 7.69 -4.59
C THR A 152 0.56 6.50 -4.35
N ILE A 153 0.53 5.56 -5.28
CA ILE A 153 -0.18 4.28 -5.15
C ILE A 153 0.88 3.19 -5.01
N PRO A 154 0.77 2.27 -4.03
CA PRO A 154 1.73 1.17 -3.90
C PRO A 154 1.65 0.25 -5.12
N VAL A 155 2.79 -0.32 -5.51
CA VAL A 155 2.83 -1.36 -6.54
C VAL A 155 2.24 -2.65 -5.96
N ILE A 156 1.16 -3.16 -6.57
CA ILE A 156 0.59 -4.47 -6.21
C ILE A 156 1.08 -5.49 -7.24
N ALA A 157 2.00 -6.35 -6.81
CA ALA A 157 2.57 -7.40 -7.66
C ALA A 157 1.62 -8.60 -7.79
N ALA A 158 1.86 -9.44 -8.80
CA ALA A 158 1.20 -10.73 -8.90
C ALA A 158 1.71 -11.68 -7.80
N PRO A 159 0.85 -12.56 -7.23
CA PRO A 159 1.27 -13.54 -6.25
C PRO A 159 2.37 -14.47 -6.80
N VAL A 160 3.37 -14.76 -5.99
CA VAL A 160 4.45 -15.69 -6.30
C VAL A 160 4.71 -16.62 -5.11
N GLU A 161 5.42 -17.72 -5.33
CA GLU A 161 5.94 -18.55 -4.22
C GLU A 161 6.90 -17.74 -3.36
N ILE A 162 6.88 -17.97 -2.04
CA ILE A 162 7.73 -17.25 -1.07
C ILE A 162 9.21 -17.33 -1.44
N ALA A 163 9.68 -18.49 -1.91
CA ALA A 163 11.07 -18.71 -2.33
C ALA A 163 11.49 -17.76 -3.47
N ARG A 164 10.57 -17.46 -4.40
CA ARG A 164 10.82 -16.48 -5.48
C ARG A 164 10.90 -15.06 -4.96
N ALA A 165 9.98 -14.68 -4.07
CA ALA A 165 10.00 -13.34 -3.46
C ALA A 165 11.30 -13.09 -2.67
N LEU A 166 11.79 -14.10 -1.95
CA LEU A 166 13.05 -14.03 -1.21
C LEU A 166 14.30 -14.06 -2.10
N GLY A 167 14.17 -14.52 -3.34
CA GLY A 167 15.28 -14.57 -4.30
C GLY A 167 15.67 -13.23 -4.91
N VAL A 168 14.81 -12.22 -4.79
CA VAL A 168 15.08 -10.87 -5.30
C VAL A 168 15.80 -10.09 -4.21
N ASP A 169 17.01 -9.64 -4.45
CA ASP A 169 17.72 -8.74 -3.55
C ASP A 169 17.38 -7.28 -3.92
N GLU A 170 16.46 -6.70 -3.16
CA GLU A 170 16.07 -5.29 -3.33
C GLU A 170 16.93 -4.35 -2.47
N GLY A 171 17.90 -4.90 -1.75
CA GLY A 171 18.66 -4.15 -0.74
C GLY A 171 17.82 -3.80 0.50
N GLY A 172 18.47 -3.25 1.52
CA GLY A 172 17.79 -2.81 2.73
C GLY A 172 17.60 -3.91 3.78
N LEU A 173 16.80 -3.59 4.80
CA LEU A 173 16.55 -4.47 5.95
C LEU A 173 15.33 -5.35 5.67
N ARG A 174 15.47 -6.66 5.89
CA ARG A 174 14.35 -7.62 5.82
C ARG A 174 13.98 -8.08 7.21
N LEU A 175 12.71 -7.96 7.56
CA LEU A 175 12.16 -8.39 8.85
C LEU A 175 11.11 -9.47 8.60
N ILE A 176 11.33 -10.67 9.12
CA ILE A 176 10.30 -11.71 9.13
C ILE A 176 9.64 -11.74 10.51
N PHE A 177 8.33 -11.49 10.53
CA PHE A 177 7.54 -11.52 11.75
C PHE A 177 7.13 -12.94 12.06
N VAL A 178 7.61 -13.43 13.21
CA VAL A 178 7.42 -14.81 13.65
C VAL A 178 6.58 -14.80 14.92
N GLU A 179 5.63 -15.73 15.00
CA GLU A 179 4.80 -15.90 16.18
C GLU A 179 5.63 -16.40 17.37
N PRO A 180 5.31 -15.96 18.61
CA PRO A 180 6.02 -16.44 19.82
C PRO A 180 5.98 -17.96 20.00
N SER A 181 4.89 -18.59 19.52
CA SER A 181 4.69 -20.05 19.59
C SER A 181 5.58 -20.86 18.64
N ALA A 182 6.24 -20.21 17.67
CA ALA A 182 7.08 -20.91 16.70
C ALA A 182 8.42 -21.43 17.31
N GLY A 183 8.71 -21.12 18.57
CA GLY A 183 9.91 -21.62 19.28
C GLY A 183 11.24 -21.14 18.65
N ARG A 184 11.22 -20.03 17.93
CA ARG A 184 12.39 -19.44 17.28
C ARG A 184 12.93 -18.28 18.10
N ASP A 185 14.24 -18.12 18.06
CA ASP A 185 14.91 -16.93 18.58
C ASP A 185 14.52 -15.72 17.74
N THR A 186 13.82 -14.77 18.34
CA THR A 186 13.38 -13.54 17.68
C THR A 186 13.97 -12.33 18.38
N ARG A 187 14.33 -11.32 17.58
CA ARG A 187 14.71 -10.02 18.13
C ARG A 187 13.45 -9.19 18.41
N THR A 188 13.50 -8.36 19.42
CA THR A 188 12.47 -7.33 19.60
C THR A 188 12.76 -6.18 18.63
N LEU A 189 11.72 -5.55 18.07
CA LEU A 189 11.92 -4.38 17.20
C LEU A 189 12.68 -3.26 17.91
N ARG A 190 12.55 -3.16 19.23
CA ARG A 190 13.29 -2.18 20.05
C ARG A 190 14.80 -2.32 19.91
N SER A 191 15.33 -3.52 19.69
CA SER A 191 16.76 -3.73 19.48
C SER A 191 17.31 -3.13 18.18
N LEU A 192 16.42 -2.67 17.28
CA LEU A 192 16.77 -2.00 16.03
C LEU A 192 16.91 -0.50 16.18
N LEU A 193 16.48 0.09 17.31
CA LEU A 193 16.55 1.54 17.58
C LEU A 193 17.99 2.09 17.58
N ASP A 194 18.96 1.27 17.95
CA ASP A 194 20.37 1.67 18.01
C ASP A 194 21.04 1.65 16.61
N HIS A 195 20.32 1.25 15.57
CA HIS A 195 20.80 1.20 14.20
C HIS A 195 20.30 2.41 13.39
N PRO A 196 21.11 2.95 12.49
CA PRO A 196 20.68 4.02 11.60
C PRO A 196 19.52 3.56 10.72
N ALA A 197 18.70 4.52 10.26
CA ALA A 197 17.60 4.23 9.35
C ALA A 197 18.10 3.51 8.09
N PRO A 198 17.54 2.36 7.74
CA PRO A 198 17.91 1.65 6.52
C PRO A 198 17.37 2.38 5.27
N ALA A 199 17.99 2.14 4.12
CA ALA A 199 17.52 2.71 2.85
C ALA A 199 16.10 2.23 2.45
N ALA A 200 15.74 1.03 2.85
CA ALA A 200 14.41 0.45 2.66
C ALA A 200 14.17 -0.69 3.66
N VAL A 201 12.92 -1.04 3.93
CA VAL A 201 12.54 -2.19 4.77
C VAL A 201 11.54 -3.08 4.04
N THR A 202 11.79 -4.38 4.09
CA THR A 202 10.84 -5.40 3.63
C THR A 202 10.28 -6.14 4.84
N LEU A 203 8.95 -6.13 4.99
CA LEU A 203 8.23 -6.82 6.06
C LEU A 203 7.65 -8.12 5.50
N LEU A 204 8.05 -9.27 6.05
CA LEU A 204 7.50 -10.58 5.69
C LEU A 204 6.48 -10.99 6.75
N LEU A 205 5.22 -11.13 6.33
CA LEU A 205 4.09 -11.44 7.21
C LEU A 205 3.39 -12.74 6.77
N GLY A 206 3.22 -13.66 7.71
CA GLY A 206 2.67 -14.99 7.49
C GLY A 206 1.15 -15.05 7.30
N PRO A 207 0.63 -16.23 6.89
CA PRO A 207 -0.80 -16.51 6.83
C PRO A 207 -1.39 -16.80 8.21
N GLU A 208 -2.69 -17.11 8.27
CA GLU A 208 -3.39 -17.50 9.51
C GLU A 208 -2.81 -18.76 10.17
N GLY A 209 -2.19 -19.64 9.38
CA GLY A 209 -1.52 -20.86 9.87
C GLY A 209 -0.05 -20.66 10.28
N GLY A 210 0.44 -19.41 10.27
CA GLY A 210 1.86 -19.09 10.51
C GLY A 210 2.80 -19.54 9.38
N TRP A 211 4.08 -19.32 9.58
CA TRP A 211 5.13 -19.77 8.66
C TRP A 211 5.48 -21.23 8.89
N ALA A 212 5.77 -21.98 7.84
CA ALA A 212 6.45 -23.26 7.98
C ALA A 212 7.91 -23.07 8.43
N ALA A 213 8.46 -24.02 9.16
CA ALA A 213 9.83 -23.93 9.69
C ALA A 213 10.87 -23.72 8.57
N GLY A 214 10.72 -24.41 7.44
CA GLY A 214 11.57 -24.26 6.26
C GLY A 214 11.49 -22.89 5.59
N GLU A 215 10.34 -22.23 5.67
CA GLU A 215 10.16 -20.86 5.13
C GLU A 215 10.89 -19.83 5.98
N ILE A 216 10.87 -19.98 7.31
CA ILE A 216 11.64 -19.13 8.22
C ILE A 216 13.14 -19.33 7.97
N ASP A 217 13.58 -20.58 7.89
CA ASP A 217 14.99 -20.91 7.64
C ASP A 217 15.47 -20.33 6.31
N LEU A 218 14.67 -20.44 5.25
CA LEU A 218 14.97 -19.85 3.96
C LEU A 218 15.04 -18.31 4.04
N ALA A 219 14.11 -17.68 4.73
CA ALA A 219 14.11 -16.22 4.90
C ALA A 219 15.38 -15.75 5.63
N VAL A 220 15.77 -16.44 6.70
CA VAL A 220 17.01 -16.15 7.46
C VAL A 220 18.26 -16.35 6.60
N GLN A 221 18.32 -17.43 5.82
CA GLN A 221 19.42 -17.66 4.87
C GLN A 221 19.52 -16.56 3.80
N ARG A 222 18.41 -15.90 3.49
CA ARG A 222 18.32 -14.75 2.59
C ARG A 222 18.44 -13.41 3.28
N GLY A 223 18.95 -13.40 4.53
CA GLY A 223 19.27 -12.18 5.29
C GLY A 223 18.09 -11.54 6.02
N ALA A 224 16.95 -12.22 6.12
CA ALA A 224 15.86 -11.70 6.94
C ALA A 224 16.16 -11.88 8.44
N VAL A 225 15.83 -10.87 9.23
CA VAL A 225 15.94 -10.89 10.69
C VAL A 225 14.61 -11.32 11.29
N PRO A 226 14.56 -12.42 12.06
CA PRO A 226 13.36 -12.82 12.76
C PRO A 226 13.02 -11.83 13.88
N VAL A 227 11.79 -11.32 13.88
CA VAL A 227 11.31 -10.36 14.88
C VAL A 227 9.93 -10.76 15.39
N SER A 228 9.60 -10.31 16.60
CA SER A 228 8.26 -10.45 17.17
C SER A 228 7.73 -9.12 17.70
N LEU A 229 6.40 -8.98 17.78
CA LEU A 229 5.72 -7.81 18.36
C LEU A 229 5.30 -8.06 19.84
N GLY A 230 6.00 -8.95 20.53
CA GLY A 230 5.72 -9.29 21.92
C GLY A 230 5.23 -10.73 22.10
N SER A 231 4.63 -11.02 23.26
CA SER A 231 4.25 -12.37 23.68
C SER A 231 2.89 -12.84 23.19
N LEU A 232 2.10 -11.96 22.56
CA LEU A 232 0.75 -12.29 22.09
C LEU A 232 0.74 -12.55 20.58
N THR A 233 -0.02 -13.56 20.17
CA THR A 233 -0.29 -13.82 18.74
C THR A 233 -1.36 -12.87 18.24
N LEU A 234 -1.03 -12.09 17.23
CA LEU A 234 -1.97 -11.26 16.49
C LEU A 234 -2.62 -12.06 15.36
N ARG A 235 -3.85 -11.69 15.02
CA ARG A 235 -4.49 -12.21 13.80
C ARG A 235 -3.69 -11.76 12.57
N ALA A 236 -3.65 -12.61 11.54
CA ALA A 236 -2.90 -12.36 10.31
C ALA A 236 -3.34 -11.08 9.56
N ASP A 237 -4.61 -10.67 9.69
CA ASP A 237 -5.15 -9.43 9.12
C ASP A 237 -4.81 -8.17 9.96
N ALA A 238 -4.59 -8.30 11.26
CA ALA A 238 -4.19 -7.21 12.15
C ALA A 238 -2.67 -6.99 12.16
N MET A 239 -1.90 -8.04 11.90
CA MET A 239 -0.44 -8.01 11.96
C MET A 239 0.19 -6.97 11.04
N PRO A 240 -0.26 -6.76 9.77
CA PRO A 240 0.32 -5.76 8.87
C PRO A 240 0.25 -4.34 9.44
N VAL A 241 -0.90 -3.94 9.98
CA VAL A 241 -1.07 -2.61 10.58
C VAL A 241 -0.12 -2.43 11.76
N ALA A 242 -0.07 -3.42 12.66
CA ALA A 242 0.79 -3.37 13.84
C ALA A 242 2.29 -3.32 13.45
N ALA A 243 2.71 -4.16 12.50
CA ALA A 243 4.09 -4.23 12.03
C ALA A 243 4.53 -2.92 11.34
N ILE A 244 3.70 -2.40 10.43
CA ILE A 244 3.99 -1.14 9.73
C ILE A 244 4.08 0.02 10.74
N ALA A 245 3.13 0.14 11.67
CA ALA A 245 3.14 1.19 12.67
C ALA A 245 4.39 1.12 13.56
N ALA A 246 4.72 -0.08 14.06
CA ALA A 246 5.87 -0.27 14.92
C ALA A 246 7.19 0.06 14.19
N VAL A 247 7.36 -0.39 12.95
CA VAL A 247 8.56 -0.13 12.16
C VAL A 247 8.71 1.35 11.79
N ARG A 248 7.59 2.03 11.47
CA ARG A 248 7.63 3.47 11.22
C ARG A 248 8.09 4.27 12.43
N MET A 249 7.62 3.92 13.62
CA MET A 249 8.04 4.60 14.85
C MET A 249 9.53 4.45 15.18
N LEU A 250 10.26 3.53 14.53
CA LEU A 250 11.70 3.40 14.72
C LEU A 250 12.49 4.48 13.96
N TRP A 251 11.99 4.93 12.80
CA TRP A 251 12.77 5.75 11.87
C TRP A 251 11.99 6.94 11.27
N GLU A 252 10.81 7.26 11.78
CA GLU A 252 10.03 8.47 11.49
C GLU A 252 9.76 9.26 12.77
#